data_727278f1003020a4d143420f1f768bf5
#
_entry.id   727278f1003020a4d143420f1f768bf5
#
_cell.length_a   1.000
_cell.length_b   1.000
_cell.length_c   1.000
_cell.angle_alpha   90.00
_cell.angle_beta   90.00
_cell.angle_gamma   90.00
#
_symmetry.space_group_name_H-M   'P 1'
#
loop_
_entity.id
_entity.type
_entity.pdbx_description
1 polymer ?
#
loop_
_entity_poly.entity_id
_entity_poly.type
_entity_poly.pdbx_seq_one_letter_code
_entity_poly.pdbx_strand_id
1 'polypeptide(L)'
;MPKVDFREEVVNVALAELLEQRGMLSVPETIRKSIARKTRSLPDIIVADLLGIRMVIEGRFNSGHNSRESLLKDSRERVEQGISPVCLAVLYPPELRSAESLPKLRGNIEAARLEIRVISENSDGDWMEGTVDDIAEALRRSYELLVSEDVVVASVGEIASAIETASALFARTTTLKDRFRRALGIPEEVEATNGDED
;
A
#
# COMPACT_ATOMS: atom_id res chain seq x y z
N MET A 1 7.81 34.14 9.85
CA MET A 1 7.53 33.10 10.86
C MET A 1 8.73 32.18 10.97
N PRO A 2 9.03 31.58 12.14
CA PRO A 2 10.10 30.60 12.23
C PRO A 2 9.74 29.38 11.37
N LYS A 3 10.73 28.88 10.61
CA LYS A 3 10.57 27.64 9.84
C LYS A 3 10.66 26.46 10.79
N VAL A 4 9.84 25.45 10.55
CA VAL A 4 9.84 24.15 11.24
C VAL A 4 10.60 23.15 10.35
N ASP A 5 11.47 22.36 10.95
CA ASP A 5 12.18 21.30 10.26
C ASP A 5 11.36 20.01 10.30
N PHE A 6 11.00 19.47 9.14
CA PHE A 6 10.16 18.28 8.99
C PHE A 6 11.01 17.04 8.71
N ARG A 7 10.63 15.94 9.33
CA ARG A 7 11.21 14.63 9.04
C ARG A 7 10.58 14.01 7.79
N GLU A 8 11.24 13.01 7.22
CA GLU A 8 10.78 12.29 6.04
C GLU A 8 9.35 11.74 6.22
N GLU A 9 9.05 11.20 7.41
CA GLU A 9 7.73 10.64 7.69
C GLU A 9 6.60 11.67 7.56
N VAL A 10 6.86 12.94 7.90
CA VAL A 10 5.87 14.00 7.76
C VAL A 10 5.66 14.37 6.29
N VAL A 11 6.73 14.36 5.50
CA VAL A 11 6.65 14.59 4.05
C VAL A 11 5.91 13.45 3.37
N ASN A 12 6.17 12.19 3.79
CA ASN A 12 5.47 11.01 3.29
C ASN A 12 3.96 11.08 3.61
N VAL A 13 3.57 11.52 4.82
CA VAL A 13 2.17 11.75 5.16
C VAL A 13 1.54 12.81 4.25
N ALA A 14 2.22 13.93 4.07
CA ALA A 14 1.72 15.02 3.23
C ALA A 14 1.60 14.60 1.75
N LEU A 15 2.54 13.80 1.24
CA LEU A 15 2.46 13.22 -0.10
C LEU A 15 1.28 12.25 -0.22
N ALA A 16 1.08 11.38 0.77
CA ALA A 16 -0.06 10.44 0.77
C ALA A 16 -1.40 11.19 0.71
N GLU A 17 -1.57 12.26 1.48
CA GLU A 17 -2.77 13.10 1.43
C GLU A 17 -2.97 13.76 0.07
N LEU A 18 -1.90 14.22 -0.58
CA LEU A 18 -1.97 14.79 -1.93
C LEU A 18 -2.32 13.75 -3.00
N LEU A 19 -1.87 12.51 -2.84
CA LEU A 19 -2.24 11.39 -3.70
C LEU A 19 -3.71 10.98 -3.48
N GLU A 20 -4.18 11.02 -2.24
CA GLU A 20 -5.58 10.74 -1.92
C GLU A 20 -6.53 11.77 -2.60
N GLN A 21 -6.15 13.05 -2.63
CA GLN A 21 -6.89 14.08 -3.39
C GLN A 21 -6.96 13.80 -4.89
N ARG A 22 -6.05 12.99 -5.42
CA ARG A 22 -5.99 12.52 -6.82
C ARG A 22 -6.67 11.17 -7.05
N GLY A 23 -7.42 10.70 -6.04
CA GLY A 23 -8.15 9.44 -6.09
C GLY A 23 -7.30 8.19 -5.84
N MET A 24 -6.08 8.37 -5.30
CA MET A 24 -5.21 7.28 -4.89
C MET A 24 -5.37 7.03 -3.39
N LEU A 25 -5.99 5.93 -2.98
CA LEU A 25 -6.08 5.59 -1.56
C LEU A 25 -4.66 5.29 -1.03
N SER A 26 -4.12 6.22 -0.26
CA SER A 26 -2.73 6.17 0.21
C SER A 26 -2.66 6.15 1.73
N VAL A 27 -1.94 5.19 2.30
CA VAL A 27 -1.80 5.02 3.75
C VAL A 27 -0.32 5.12 4.13
N PRO A 28 0.10 6.20 4.82
CA PRO A 28 1.47 6.35 5.28
C PRO A 28 1.81 5.40 6.43
N GLU A 29 3.07 5.01 6.54
CA GLU A 29 3.59 4.06 7.54
C GLU A 29 3.26 4.46 8.98
N THR A 30 3.28 5.76 9.29
CA THR A 30 3.03 6.30 10.63
C THR A 30 1.70 5.86 11.23
N ILE A 31 0.69 5.61 10.40
CA ILE A 31 -0.62 5.11 10.85
C ILE A 31 -0.55 3.62 11.20
N ARG A 32 0.34 2.85 10.58
CA ARG A 32 0.46 1.40 10.80
C ARG A 32 1.40 1.02 11.92
N LYS A 33 2.41 1.82 12.23
CA LYS A 33 3.34 1.55 13.38
C LYS A 33 2.62 1.42 14.72
N SER A 34 1.44 2.02 14.87
CA SER A 34 0.61 1.88 16.05
C SER A 34 -0.04 0.49 16.19
N ILE A 35 -0.14 -0.28 15.10
CA ILE A 35 -0.91 -1.53 15.05
C ILE A 35 0.00 -2.77 14.94
N ALA A 36 1.17 -2.65 14.32
CA ALA A 36 2.07 -3.79 14.07
C ALA A 36 3.23 -3.82 15.06
N ARG A 37 3.31 -4.89 15.86
CA ARG A 37 4.49 -5.20 16.68
C ARG A 37 5.69 -5.54 15.79
N LYS A 38 6.76 -4.74 15.94
CA LYS A 38 8.18 -4.99 15.65
C LYS A 38 8.50 -6.27 14.87
N THR A 39 8.82 -6.17 13.56
CA THR A 39 9.90 -6.97 12.93
C THR A 39 10.07 -6.81 11.42
N ARG A 40 9.19 -6.10 10.71
CA ARG A 40 9.42 -5.79 9.29
C ARG A 40 9.40 -4.29 9.10
N SER A 41 10.43 -3.77 8.43
CA SER A 41 10.39 -2.42 7.90
C SER A 41 9.17 -2.30 6.97
N LEU A 42 8.25 -1.42 7.31
CA LEU A 42 7.07 -1.15 6.48
C LEU A 42 7.44 -0.15 5.39
N PRO A 43 6.82 -0.20 4.21
CA PRO A 43 6.96 0.84 3.21
C PRO A 43 6.50 2.20 3.73
N ASP A 44 7.13 3.28 3.26
CA ASP A 44 6.82 4.64 3.67
C ASP A 44 5.36 5.03 3.36
N ILE A 45 4.87 4.67 2.18
CA ILE A 45 3.48 4.84 1.78
C ILE A 45 3.01 3.56 1.09
N ILE A 46 1.84 3.08 1.46
CA ILE A 46 1.14 2.03 0.74
C ILE A 46 0.03 2.69 -0.04
N VAL A 47 0.08 2.56 -1.35
CA VAL A 47 -1.03 2.91 -2.22
C VAL A 47 -1.89 1.66 -2.34
N ALA A 48 -3.01 1.69 -1.65
CA ALA A 48 -3.98 0.62 -1.72
C ALA A 48 -4.98 0.98 -2.79
N ASP A 49 -4.96 0.13 -3.80
CA ASP A 49 -6.13 -0.15 -4.59
C ASP A 49 -6.44 0.67 -5.82
N LEU A 50 -5.99 0.08 -6.86
CA LEU A 50 -6.82 -0.03 -8.04
C LEU A 50 -7.12 -1.55 -8.16
N LEU A 51 -8.31 -1.98 -7.72
CA LEU A 51 -8.79 -3.38 -7.82
C LEU A 51 -7.93 -4.44 -7.07
N GLY A 52 -7.42 -4.11 -5.88
CA GLY A 52 -6.72 -5.07 -5.03
C GLY A 52 -5.21 -5.17 -5.24
N ILE A 53 -4.64 -4.50 -6.24
CA ILE A 53 -3.19 -4.44 -6.42
C ILE A 53 -2.61 -3.40 -5.46
N ARG A 54 -1.70 -3.86 -4.62
CA ARG A 54 -0.96 -2.99 -3.71
C ARG A 54 0.29 -2.50 -4.41
N MET A 55 0.48 -1.20 -4.44
CA MET A 55 1.74 -0.55 -4.81
C MET A 55 2.32 0.18 -3.60
N VAL A 56 3.61 0.39 -3.57
CA VAL A 56 4.28 1.07 -2.46
C VAL A 56 5.15 2.20 -2.96
N ILE A 57 5.36 3.20 -2.10
CA ILE A 57 6.29 4.29 -2.33
C ILE A 57 7.30 4.28 -1.19
N GLU A 58 8.58 4.38 -1.54
CA GLU A 58 9.68 4.70 -0.63
C GLU A 58 10.10 6.14 -0.91
N GLY A 59 10.09 6.98 0.11
CA GLY A 59 10.37 8.41 0.01
C GLY A 59 11.58 8.81 0.85
N ARG A 60 12.50 9.60 0.27
CA ARG A 60 13.71 10.05 0.98
C ARG A 60 14.13 11.43 0.53
N PHE A 61 14.72 12.22 1.43
CA PHE A 61 15.37 13.47 1.03
C PHE A 61 16.64 13.22 0.24
N ASN A 62 16.83 13.99 -0.82
CA ASN A 62 18.10 14.04 -1.55
C ASN A 62 19.14 14.83 -0.74
N SER A 63 19.70 14.18 0.28
CA SER A 63 20.60 14.81 1.26
C SER A 63 22.08 14.47 1.06
N GLY A 64 22.45 13.73 0.01
CA GLY A 64 23.85 13.36 -0.23
C GLY A 64 24.04 12.34 -1.35
N HIS A 65 25.33 12.04 -1.60
CA HIS A 65 25.77 11.22 -2.73
C HIS A 65 25.14 9.79 -2.76
N ASN A 66 24.79 9.26 -1.60
CA ASN A 66 24.27 7.88 -1.49
C ASN A 66 22.73 7.81 -1.35
N SER A 67 22.03 8.93 -1.38
CA SER A 67 20.56 8.95 -1.16
C SER A 67 19.82 8.13 -2.21
N ARG A 68 20.20 8.26 -3.49
CA ARG A 68 19.63 7.50 -4.60
C ARG A 68 19.88 6.00 -4.47
N GLU A 69 21.14 5.61 -4.21
CA GLU A 69 21.50 4.18 -4.12
C GLU A 69 20.82 3.50 -2.93
N SER A 70 20.79 4.16 -1.78
CA SER A 70 20.11 3.63 -0.61
C SER A 70 18.61 3.50 -0.84
N LEU A 71 17.98 4.51 -1.44
CA LEU A 71 16.54 4.46 -1.76
C LEU A 71 16.23 3.36 -2.77
N LEU A 72 17.07 3.18 -3.80
CA LEU A 72 16.90 2.10 -4.77
C LEU A 72 17.03 0.73 -4.12
N LYS A 73 17.97 0.57 -3.21
CA LYS A 73 18.13 -0.68 -2.47
C LYS A 73 16.86 -1.01 -1.68
N ASP A 74 16.37 -0.05 -0.90
CA ASP A 74 15.16 -0.24 -0.10
C ASP A 74 13.95 -0.54 -0.98
N SER A 75 13.80 0.17 -2.09
CA SER A 75 12.70 -0.03 -3.04
C SER A 75 12.74 -1.40 -3.73
N ARG A 76 13.92 -1.89 -4.11
CA ARG A 76 14.09 -3.25 -4.65
C ARG A 76 13.76 -4.31 -3.63
N GLU A 77 14.21 -4.11 -2.39
CA GLU A 77 13.87 -5.02 -1.28
C GLU A 77 12.35 -5.19 -1.12
N ARG A 78 11.54 -4.14 -1.38
CA ARG A 78 10.08 -4.25 -1.33
C ARG A 78 9.51 -5.16 -2.40
N VAL A 79 10.06 -5.10 -3.59
CA VAL A 79 9.64 -5.94 -4.71
C VAL A 79 10.14 -7.38 -4.51
N GLU A 80 11.42 -7.57 -4.20
CA GLU A 80 12.03 -8.89 -3.99
C GLU A 80 11.41 -9.67 -2.83
N GLN A 81 10.96 -8.98 -1.78
CA GLN A 81 10.25 -9.58 -0.65
C GLN A 81 8.77 -9.88 -0.93
N GLY A 82 8.28 -9.58 -2.13
CA GLY A 82 6.89 -9.76 -2.51
C GLY A 82 5.90 -8.86 -1.74
N ILE A 83 6.39 -7.74 -1.18
CA ILE A 83 5.53 -6.78 -0.47
C ILE A 83 4.63 -6.07 -1.46
N SER A 84 5.15 -5.79 -2.66
CA SER A 84 4.45 -5.15 -3.75
C SER A 84 5.09 -5.53 -5.07
N PRO A 85 4.32 -5.74 -6.15
CA PRO A 85 4.88 -5.97 -7.49
C PRO A 85 5.57 -4.72 -8.07
N VAL A 86 5.23 -3.53 -7.55
CA VAL A 86 5.82 -2.25 -7.97
C VAL A 86 6.11 -1.38 -6.76
N CYS A 87 7.32 -0.82 -6.73
CA CYS A 87 7.73 0.21 -5.79
C CYS A 87 8.10 1.48 -6.55
N LEU A 88 7.58 2.62 -6.10
CA LEU A 88 7.97 3.92 -6.60
C LEU A 88 8.99 4.53 -5.64
N ALA A 89 10.20 4.75 -6.12
CA ALA A 89 11.22 5.50 -5.38
C ALA A 89 11.04 7.00 -5.63
N VAL A 90 10.92 7.80 -4.56
CA VAL A 90 10.71 9.25 -4.64
C VAL A 90 11.79 9.97 -3.83
N LEU A 91 12.59 10.78 -4.50
CA LEU A 91 13.53 11.68 -3.83
C LEU A 91 12.93 13.07 -3.71
N TYR A 92 12.89 13.53 -2.47
CA TYR A 92 12.43 14.86 -2.11
C TYR A 92 13.59 15.85 -2.20
N PRO A 93 13.40 17.03 -2.83
CA PRO A 93 14.39 18.09 -2.76
C PRO A 93 14.58 18.55 -1.30
N PRO A 94 15.81 18.89 -0.90
CA PRO A 94 16.14 19.23 0.49
C PRO A 94 15.33 20.41 1.06
N GLU A 95 14.86 21.29 0.19
CA GLU A 95 14.07 22.47 0.53
C GLU A 95 12.73 22.11 1.18
N LEU A 96 12.19 20.94 0.88
CA LEU A 96 10.94 20.45 1.49
C LEU A 96 11.11 20.10 2.97
N ARG A 97 12.35 19.95 3.45
CA ARG A 97 12.62 19.69 4.86
C ARG A 97 12.14 20.82 5.76
N SER A 98 12.03 22.05 5.24
CA SER A 98 11.74 23.23 6.04
C SER A 98 10.58 24.03 5.47
N ALA A 99 9.49 24.14 6.23
CA ALA A 99 8.35 24.99 5.90
C ALA A 99 7.81 25.69 7.16
N GLU A 100 6.99 26.71 6.97
CA GLU A 100 6.41 27.49 8.07
C GLU A 100 5.28 26.74 8.81
N SER A 101 4.63 25.82 8.10
CA SER A 101 3.50 25.05 8.62
C SER A 101 3.24 23.82 7.72
N LEU A 102 2.44 22.86 8.20
CA LEU A 102 2.04 21.70 7.44
C LEU A 102 1.24 22.05 6.15
N PRO A 103 0.27 22.99 6.16
CA PRO A 103 -0.37 23.44 4.92
C PRO A 103 0.62 24.03 3.92
N LYS A 104 1.62 24.78 4.40
CA LYS A 104 2.67 25.33 3.53
C LYS A 104 3.57 24.24 2.97
N LEU A 105 3.90 23.22 3.78
CA LEU A 105 4.65 22.05 3.31
C LEU A 105 3.90 21.33 2.16
N ARG A 106 2.60 21.10 2.31
CA ARG A 106 1.78 20.49 1.24
C ARG A 106 1.84 21.30 -0.06
N GLY A 107 1.64 22.61 0.02
CA GLY A 107 1.77 23.49 -1.15
C GLY A 107 3.17 23.48 -1.76
N ASN A 108 4.21 23.34 -0.93
CA ASN A 108 5.58 23.22 -1.41
C ASN A 108 5.82 21.88 -2.13
N ILE A 109 5.30 20.76 -1.59
CA ILE A 109 5.38 19.44 -2.24
C ILE A 109 4.63 19.46 -3.58
N GLU A 110 3.45 20.05 -3.64
CA GLU A 110 2.65 20.15 -4.84
C GLU A 110 3.35 20.96 -5.96
N ALA A 111 4.08 22.00 -5.58
CA ALA A 111 4.84 22.84 -6.50
C ALA A 111 6.26 22.31 -6.82
N ALA A 112 6.73 21.31 -6.06
CA ALA A 112 8.11 20.82 -6.19
C ALA A 112 8.28 19.95 -7.45
N ARG A 113 9.54 19.92 -7.93
CA ARG A 113 10.02 18.87 -8.84
C ARG A 113 10.66 17.78 -8.00
N LEU A 114 10.09 16.60 -8.08
CA LEU A 114 10.52 15.39 -7.38
C LEU A 114 11.29 14.51 -8.36
N GLU A 115 12.27 13.77 -7.88
CA GLU A 115 12.89 12.73 -8.70
C GLU A 115 12.17 11.41 -8.43
N ILE A 116 11.70 10.77 -9.49
CA ILE A 116 10.82 9.59 -9.42
C ILE A 116 11.46 8.46 -10.21
N ARG A 117 11.39 7.23 -9.68
CA ARG A 117 11.79 6.02 -10.39
C ARG A 117 10.84 4.87 -10.06
N VAL A 118 10.38 4.20 -11.10
CA VAL A 118 9.54 3.00 -10.97
C VAL A 118 10.43 1.77 -10.93
N ILE A 119 10.22 0.88 -9.97
CA ILE A 119 10.94 -0.38 -9.79
C ILE A 119 9.90 -1.49 -9.78
N SER A 120 10.09 -2.50 -10.63
CA SER A 120 9.28 -3.71 -10.70
C SER A 120 10.17 -4.95 -10.74
N GLU A 121 9.56 -6.13 -10.66
CA GLU A 121 10.29 -7.39 -10.72
C GLU A 121 11.11 -7.54 -12.01
N ASN A 122 10.56 -7.06 -13.13
CA ASN A 122 11.14 -7.27 -14.47
C ASN A 122 11.89 -6.05 -15.01
N SER A 123 11.78 -4.90 -14.37
CA SER A 123 12.34 -3.63 -14.88
C SER A 123 12.58 -2.61 -13.81
N ASP A 124 13.74 -1.99 -13.88
CA ASP A 124 14.03 -0.73 -13.20
C ASP A 124 13.97 0.40 -14.23
N GLY A 125 12.99 1.27 -14.12
CA GLY A 125 12.92 2.48 -14.96
C GLY A 125 14.09 3.43 -14.72
N ASP A 126 14.17 4.50 -15.48
CA ASP A 126 15.12 5.59 -15.26
C ASP A 126 14.60 6.61 -14.24
N TRP A 127 15.51 7.40 -13.66
CA TRP A 127 15.12 8.56 -12.86
C TRP A 127 14.51 9.64 -13.73
N MET A 128 13.35 10.12 -13.36
CA MET A 128 12.63 11.21 -14.03
C MET A 128 12.33 12.31 -13.02
N GLU A 129 12.37 13.55 -13.49
CA GLU A 129 11.80 14.67 -12.74
C GLU A 129 10.28 14.72 -12.98
N GLY A 130 9.51 14.87 -11.91
CA GLY A 130 8.06 14.92 -11.99
C GLY A 130 7.42 15.65 -10.82
N THR A 131 6.14 15.83 -10.92
CA THR A 131 5.25 16.42 -9.90
C THR A 131 4.47 15.31 -9.17
N VAL A 132 3.61 15.69 -8.23
CA VAL A 132 2.67 14.74 -7.59
C VAL A 132 1.71 14.15 -8.63
N ASP A 133 1.35 14.89 -9.67
CA ASP A 133 0.51 14.37 -10.75
C ASP A 133 1.23 13.29 -11.58
N ASP A 134 2.54 13.48 -11.81
CA ASP A 134 3.36 12.49 -12.49
C ASP A 134 3.53 11.21 -11.65
N ILE A 135 3.60 11.33 -10.31
CA ILE A 135 3.57 10.17 -9.40
C ILE A 135 2.25 9.40 -9.56
N ALA A 136 1.12 10.10 -9.51
CA ALA A 136 -0.19 9.47 -9.67
C ALA A 136 -0.32 8.80 -11.04
N GLU A 137 0.19 9.43 -12.09
CA GLU A 137 0.20 8.86 -13.45
C GLU A 137 1.12 7.64 -13.56
N ALA A 138 2.32 7.69 -12.96
CA ALA A 138 3.23 6.54 -12.92
C ALA A 138 2.61 5.32 -12.22
N LEU A 139 1.88 5.55 -11.14
CA LEU A 139 1.14 4.50 -10.44
C LEU A 139 0.03 3.90 -11.30
N ARG A 140 -0.75 4.73 -12.03
CA ARG A 140 -1.80 4.24 -12.95
C ARG A 140 -1.21 3.42 -14.09
N ARG A 141 -0.15 3.90 -14.71
CA ARG A 141 0.54 3.16 -15.80
C ARG A 141 1.11 1.85 -15.31
N SER A 142 1.72 1.84 -14.12
CA SER A 142 2.23 0.60 -13.53
C SER A 142 1.10 -0.40 -13.29
N TYR A 143 -0.05 0.06 -12.83
CA TYR A 143 -1.24 -0.75 -12.69
C TYR A 143 -1.71 -1.35 -14.03
N GLU A 144 -1.81 -0.52 -15.07
CA GLU A 144 -2.22 -0.97 -16.42
C GLU A 144 -1.27 -2.02 -16.98
N LEU A 145 0.05 -1.85 -16.77
CA LEU A 145 1.05 -2.84 -17.16
C LEU A 145 0.89 -4.15 -16.42
N LEU A 146 0.71 -4.10 -15.10
CA LEU A 146 0.50 -5.30 -14.28
C LEU A 146 -0.77 -6.07 -14.70
N VAL A 147 -1.83 -5.34 -15.07
CA VAL A 147 -3.07 -5.95 -15.58
C VAL A 147 -2.84 -6.58 -16.96
N SER A 148 -2.07 -5.91 -17.84
CA SER A 148 -1.81 -6.41 -19.20
C SER A 148 -0.87 -7.62 -19.23
N GLU A 149 0.01 -7.76 -18.24
CA GLU A 149 1.01 -8.85 -18.13
C GLU A 149 0.47 -10.11 -17.43
N ASP A 150 -0.84 -10.26 -17.26
CA ASP A 150 -1.50 -11.38 -16.56
C ASP A 150 -1.09 -11.55 -15.07
N VAL A 151 -0.34 -10.62 -14.49
CA VAL A 151 0.03 -10.63 -13.06
C VAL A 151 -1.22 -10.62 -12.17
N VAL A 152 -2.27 -9.93 -12.63
CA VAL A 152 -3.58 -9.90 -11.95
C VAL A 152 -4.25 -11.27 -11.97
N VAL A 153 -4.09 -12.03 -13.05
CA VAL A 153 -4.70 -13.38 -13.18
C VAL A 153 -4.07 -14.33 -12.16
N ALA A 154 -2.76 -14.26 -11.96
CA ALA A 154 -2.07 -15.03 -10.92
C ALA A 154 -2.54 -14.63 -9.50
N SER A 155 -2.64 -13.33 -9.24
CA SER A 155 -3.13 -12.82 -7.94
C SER A 155 -4.60 -13.17 -7.68
N VAL A 156 -5.45 -13.14 -8.70
CA VAL A 156 -6.86 -13.60 -8.60
C VAL A 156 -6.91 -15.09 -8.31
N GLY A 157 -6.05 -15.91 -8.94
CA GLY A 157 -5.91 -17.34 -8.66
C GLY A 157 -5.50 -17.62 -7.21
N GLU A 158 -4.56 -16.86 -6.67
CA GLU A 158 -4.13 -16.98 -5.27
C GLU A 158 -5.25 -16.57 -4.30
N ILE A 159 -5.98 -15.50 -4.59
CA ILE A 159 -7.12 -15.07 -3.78
C ILE A 159 -8.24 -16.12 -3.83
N ALA A 160 -8.56 -16.65 -5.00
CA ALA A 160 -9.55 -17.70 -5.15
C ALA A 160 -9.17 -18.95 -4.35
N SER A 161 -7.91 -19.39 -4.43
CA SER A 161 -7.37 -20.51 -3.65
C SER A 161 -7.41 -20.23 -2.13
N ALA A 162 -7.11 -19.00 -1.70
CA ALA A 162 -7.22 -18.61 -0.30
C ALA A 162 -8.67 -18.60 0.20
N ILE A 163 -9.61 -18.16 -0.62
CA ILE A 163 -11.06 -18.21 -0.31
C ILE A 163 -11.55 -19.64 -0.21
N GLU A 164 -11.15 -20.51 -1.14
CA GLU A 164 -11.50 -21.94 -1.09
C GLU A 164 -10.96 -22.61 0.17
N THR A 165 -9.70 -22.33 0.51
CA THR A 165 -9.07 -22.85 1.74
C THR A 165 -9.78 -22.35 2.99
N ALA A 166 -10.12 -21.07 3.05
CA ALA A 166 -10.86 -20.47 4.16
C ALA A 166 -12.28 -21.05 4.27
N SER A 167 -12.94 -21.26 3.14
CA SER A 167 -14.28 -21.86 3.09
C SER A 167 -14.27 -23.31 3.58
N ALA A 168 -13.26 -24.10 3.17
CA ALA A 168 -13.08 -25.47 3.64
C ALA A 168 -12.80 -25.53 5.14
N LEU A 169 -11.98 -24.63 5.67
CA LEU A 169 -11.72 -24.49 7.11
C LEU A 169 -12.99 -24.10 7.86
N PHE A 170 -13.78 -23.18 7.34
CA PHE A 170 -15.05 -22.77 7.93
C PHE A 170 -16.04 -23.93 7.98
N ALA A 171 -16.20 -24.69 6.89
CA ALA A 171 -17.04 -25.88 6.83
C ALA A 171 -16.62 -26.94 7.86
N ARG A 172 -15.31 -27.18 8.02
CA ARG A 172 -14.79 -28.08 9.06
C ARG A 172 -15.09 -27.58 10.47
N THR A 173 -14.98 -26.27 10.70
CA THR A 173 -15.29 -25.66 12.00
C THR A 173 -16.77 -25.76 12.32
N THR A 174 -17.65 -25.58 11.37
CA THR A 174 -19.10 -25.76 11.52
C THR A 174 -19.42 -27.21 11.89
N THR A 175 -18.84 -28.17 11.16
CA THR A 175 -19.01 -29.60 11.48
C THR A 175 -18.51 -29.97 12.87
N LEU A 176 -17.42 -29.36 13.33
CA LEU A 176 -16.91 -29.53 14.68
C LEU A 176 -17.86 -28.92 15.73
N LYS A 177 -18.40 -27.73 15.45
CA LYS A 177 -19.45 -27.10 16.28
C LYS A 177 -20.66 -27.98 16.44
N ASP A 178 -21.15 -28.59 15.36
CA ASP A 178 -22.32 -29.48 15.37
C ASP A 178 -22.04 -30.80 16.15
N ARG A 179 -20.81 -31.31 16.01
CA ARG A 179 -20.38 -32.47 16.82
C ARG A 179 -20.32 -32.13 18.30
N PHE A 180 -19.82 -30.94 18.64
CA PHE A 180 -19.73 -30.47 20.03
C PHE A 180 -21.10 -30.21 20.61
N ARG A 181 -22.03 -29.60 19.87
CA ARG A 181 -23.43 -29.40 20.26
C ARG A 181 -24.12 -30.73 20.55
N ARG A 182 -23.98 -31.71 19.66
CA ARG A 182 -24.51 -33.05 19.86
C ARG A 182 -23.94 -33.77 21.08
N ALA A 183 -22.62 -33.65 21.30
CA ALA A 183 -21.99 -34.27 22.45
C ALA A 183 -22.44 -33.65 23.79
N LEU A 184 -22.82 -32.37 23.78
CA LEU A 184 -23.33 -31.65 24.96
C LEU A 184 -24.85 -31.74 25.11
N GLY A 185 -25.55 -32.45 24.22
CA GLY A 185 -27.02 -32.58 24.27
C GLY A 185 -27.76 -31.26 24.00
N ILE A 186 -27.12 -30.29 23.31
CA ILE A 186 -27.74 -29.03 22.92
C ILE A 186 -28.60 -29.29 21.69
N PRO A 187 -29.93 -28.99 21.73
CA PRO A 187 -30.82 -29.21 20.58
C PRO A 187 -30.36 -28.41 19.34
N GLU A 188 -30.58 -29.00 18.17
CA GLU A 188 -30.43 -28.26 16.90
C GLU A 188 -31.45 -27.11 16.87
N GLU A 189 -31.00 -25.92 16.56
CA GLU A 189 -31.89 -24.81 16.22
C GLU A 189 -32.69 -25.26 14.97
N VAL A 190 -33.97 -25.50 15.14
CA VAL A 190 -34.89 -25.69 14.03
C VAL A 190 -34.95 -24.35 13.30
N GLU A 191 -34.38 -24.28 12.11
CA GLU A 191 -34.66 -23.15 11.23
C GLU A 191 -36.17 -23.02 11.11
N ALA A 192 -36.70 -21.90 11.62
CA ALA A 192 -38.08 -21.56 11.44
C ALA A 192 -38.33 -21.41 9.93
N THR A 193 -38.80 -22.44 9.30
CA THR A 193 -39.43 -22.37 7.97
C THR A 193 -40.56 -21.37 8.11
N ASN A 194 -40.34 -20.16 7.61
CA ASN A 194 -41.45 -19.24 7.34
C ASN A 194 -42.34 -19.95 6.30
N GLY A 195 -43.37 -20.61 6.82
CA GLY A 195 -44.45 -21.08 6.00
C GLY A 195 -45.16 -19.87 5.42
N ASP A 196 -45.10 -19.73 4.12
CA ASP A 196 -46.13 -19.05 3.36
C ASP A 196 -47.43 -19.72 3.63
N GLU A 197 -48.34 -19.06 4.29
CA GLU A 197 -49.76 -19.36 4.28
C GLU A 197 -50.49 -18.17 3.65
N ASP A 198 -51.07 -18.45 2.47
CA ASP A 198 -52.28 -17.89 1.79
C ASP A 198 -52.45 -16.37 1.69
#